data_a2f89a45ceae5e045f6a68ee2dcfc955
#
_entry.id   a2f89a45ceae5e045f6a68ee2dcfc955
#
_cell.length_a   1.000
_cell.length_b   1.000
_cell.length_c   1.000
_cell.angle_alpha   90.00
_cell.angle_beta   90.00
_cell.angle_gamma   90.00
#
_symmetry.space_group_name_H-M   'P 1'
#
loop_
_entity.id
_entity.type
_entity.pdbx_description
1 polymer ?
#
loop_
_entity_poly.entity_id
_entity_poly.type
_entity_poly.pdbx_seq_one_letter_code
_entity_poly.pdbx_strand_id
1 'polypeptide(L)'
;MPPKKADVGAREDKAGKSTLSATPVANAVTSVSSTNVNAEGPPTWFHEEMAKGFDKIQVLLDQKLNPLAASVETLISENRALGLRVKEIEGKQADYTKSLDFLHNDLGDHKKKTEEEISDLKDKLDDLENRARRQNLRLVGFPEGVEGSNATTFLQEWLPKILGLEPGVPIEIERAHRTLQRRPDEGGRPRAMVIRLLRFTDVTRILDAARKKSSLLYGNSNIMIFRDMSTTLYRKRKAFAPLKKKLHDRKISFRLLHPTNLVMDLPEGRRAFTSPVSAENYLGKHHPDVLT
;
A
#
# COMPACT_ATOMS: atom_id res chain seq x y z
N MET A 1 6.58 -3.01 10.69
CA MET A 1 7.78 -3.86 10.78
C MET A 1 7.92 -4.56 9.44
N PRO A 2 8.93 -4.28 8.63
CA PRO A 2 9.24 -5.04 7.42
C PRO A 2 10.12 -6.24 7.78
N PRO A 3 10.01 -7.37 7.06
CA PRO A 3 10.84 -8.54 7.32
C PRO A 3 12.30 -8.30 6.90
N LYS A 4 13.20 -8.78 7.73
CA LYS A 4 14.65 -8.77 7.52
C LYS A 4 15.02 -9.55 6.25
N LYS A 5 15.80 -8.93 5.38
CA LYS A 5 16.50 -9.59 4.29
C LYS A 5 17.50 -10.59 4.88
N ALA A 6 17.35 -11.86 4.53
CA ALA A 6 18.36 -12.87 4.76
C ALA A 6 19.51 -12.65 3.76
N ASP A 7 20.68 -12.46 4.30
CA ASP A 7 21.96 -12.37 3.59
C ASP A 7 22.33 -13.81 3.16
N VAL A 8 22.24 -14.08 1.86
CA VAL A 8 22.71 -15.34 1.27
C VAL A 8 24.13 -15.09 0.79
N GLY A 9 25.07 -15.49 1.65
CA GLY A 9 26.49 -15.47 1.34
C GLY A 9 26.79 -16.28 0.08
N ALA A 10 27.44 -15.64 -0.87
CA ALA A 10 28.03 -16.26 -2.04
C ALA A 10 29.11 -17.26 -1.60
N ARG A 11 28.86 -18.55 -1.81
CA ARG A 11 29.88 -19.56 -1.81
C ARG A 11 30.51 -19.62 -3.20
N GLU A 12 31.72 -19.14 -3.33
CA GLU A 12 32.59 -19.41 -4.46
C GLU A 12 32.94 -20.89 -4.47
N ASP A 13 32.33 -21.67 -5.35
CA ASP A 13 32.80 -23.01 -5.69
C ASP A 13 34.03 -22.90 -6.57
N LYS A 14 35.18 -23.11 -5.94
CA LYS A 14 36.44 -23.39 -6.65
C LYS A 14 36.28 -24.75 -7.32
N ALA A 15 36.02 -24.78 -8.61
CA ALA A 15 36.16 -25.93 -9.47
C ALA A 15 37.64 -26.35 -9.52
N GLY A 16 38.00 -27.34 -8.72
CA GLY A 16 39.26 -28.01 -8.79
C GLY A 16 39.38 -28.79 -10.10
N LYS A 17 40.15 -28.27 -11.03
CA LYS A 17 40.62 -29.03 -12.20
C LYS A 17 41.55 -30.15 -11.69
N SER A 18 41.05 -31.37 -11.53
CA SER A 18 41.84 -32.56 -11.42
C SER A 18 42.31 -32.97 -12.81
N THR A 19 43.48 -32.55 -13.18
CA THR A 19 44.22 -33.12 -14.32
C THR A 19 44.86 -34.45 -13.85
N LEU A 20 44.24 -35.56 -14.22
CA LEU A 20 44.87 -36.87 -14.15
C LEU A 20 46.00 -36.87 -15.14
N SER A 21 47.22 -36.62 -14.65
CA SER A 21 48.50 -36.84 -15.33
C SER A 21 48.71 -38.35 -15.43
N ALA A 22 48.64 -38.87 -16.64
CA ALA A 22 49.06 -40.21 -16.95
C ALA A 22 50.60 -40.23 -16.90
N THR A 23 51.17 -40.79 -15.88
CA THR A 23 52.60 -41.12 -15.82
C THR A 23 52.87 -42.35 -16.67
N PRO A 24 53.82 -42.31 -17.61
CA PRO A 24 54.21 -43.50 -18.35
C PRO A 24 55.06 -44.36 -17.39
N VAL A 25 54.65 -45.62 -17.25
CA VAL A 25 55.46 -46.63 -16.54
C VAL A 25 56.72 -46.92 -17.39
N ALA A 26 57.84 -46.38 -16.97
CA ALA A 26 59.13 -46.69 -17.57
C ALA A 26 59.49 -48.13 -17.22
N ASN A 27 59.74 -48.95 -18.26
CA ASN A 27 60.27 -50.26 -18.14
C ASN A 27 61.72 -50.18 -17.53
N ALA A 28 61.81 -50.54 -16.27
CA ALA A 28 63.14 -50.86 -15.68
C ALA A 28 63.50 -52.31 -16.05
N VAL A 29 64.21 -52.45 -17.12
CA VAL A 29 64.84 -53.69 -17.44
C VAL A 29 66.12 -53.77 -16.55
N THR A 30 65.99 -54.48 -15.46
CA THR A 30 67.12 -54.85 -14.66
C THR A 30 67.82 -56.07 -15.32
N SER A 31 69.01 -55.87 -15.83
CA SER A 31 69.88 -56.91 -16.35
C SER A 31 70.28 -57.81 -15.18
N VAL A 32 69.72 -58.98 -15.10
CA VAL A 32 70.16 -60.04 -14.21
C VAL A 32 71.17 -60.91 -15.01
N SER A 33 72.40 -60.94 -14.50
CA SER A 33 73.55 -61.82 -15.02
C SER A 33 73.13 -63.25 -15.17
N SER A 34 73.45 -63.78 -16.35
CA SER A 34 73.27 -65.21 -16.68
C SER A 34 74.06 -66.09 -15.79
N THR A 35 73.38 -66.77 -14.90
CA THR A 35 73.89 -68.05 -14.37
C THR A 35 73.26 -69.15 -15.23
N ASN A 36 74.17 -69.86 -15.93
CA ASN A 36 73.88 -70.97 -16.81
C ASN A 36 73.36 -72.13 -15.97
N VAL A 37 72.00 -72.33 -15.94
CA VAL A 37 71.40 -73.56 -15.46
C VAL A 37 70.67 -74.17 -16.62
N ASN A 38 71.15 -75.35 -17.08
CA ASN A 38 70.35 -76.19 -18.01
C ASN A 38 69.03 -76.53 -17.38
N ALA A 39 68.03 -75.74 -17.68
CA ALA A 39 66.65 -75.99 -17.35
C ALA A 39 65.97 -76.37 -18.66
N GLU A 40 65.62 -77.62 -18.83
CA GLU A 40 64.60 -77.98 -19.80
C GLU A 40 63.40 -77.10 -19.59
N GLY A 41 62.98 -76.40 -20.65
CA GLY A 41 61.88 -75.47 -20.63
C GLY A 41 60.64 -76.22 -20.11
N PRO A 42 59.65 -75.50 -19.61
CA PRO A 42 58.45 -76.13 -19.11
C PRO A 42 57.82 -77.00 -20.20
N PRO A 43 57.26 -78.14 -19.83
CA PRO A 43 56.69 -79.13 -20.76
C PRO A 43 55.67 -78.50 -21.66
N THR A 44 55.57 -78.95 -22.92
CA THR A 44 54.61 -78.40 -23.90
C THR A 44 53.18 -78.35 -23.43
N TRP A 45 52.79 -79.35 -22.62
CA TRP A 45 51.46 -79.36 -21.99
C TRP A 45 51.16 -78.16 -21.09
N PHE A 46 52.23 -77.65 -20.43
CA PHE A 46 52.07 -76.44 -19.56
C PHE A 46 51.74 -75.16 -20.36
N HIS A 47 52.44 -75.00 -21.49
CA HIS A 47 52.14 -73.89 -22.39
C HIS A 47 50.74 -73.96 -23.00
N GLU A 48 50.26 -75.15 -23.37
CA GLU A 48 48.92 -75.38 -23.85
C GLU A 48 47.85 -75.12 -22.77
N GLU A 49 48.06 -75.54 -21.54
CA GLU A 49 47.12 -75.32 -20.46
C GLU A 49 47.09 -73.85 -20.02
N MET A 50 48.20 -73.17 -20.00
CA MET A 50 48.33 -71.74 -19.75
C MET A 50 47.60 -70.97 -20.85
N ALA A 51 47.82 -71.29 -22.12
CA ALA A 51 47.11 -70.65 -23.25
C ALA A 51 45.59 -70.81 -23.14
N LYS A 52 45.06 -72.02 -22.84
CA LYS A 52 43.64 -72.25 -22.58
C LYS A 52 43.14 -71.47 -21.38
N GLY A 53 43.93 -71.30 -20.35
CA GLY A 53 43.63 -70.48 -19.20
C GLY A 53 43.50 -68.97 -19.56
N PHE A 54 44.41 -68.45 -20.35
CA PHE A 54 44.36 -67.09 -20.84
C PHE A 54 43.18 -66.84 -21.74
N ASP A 55 42.86 -67.78 -22.68
CA ASP A 55 41.69 -67.66 -23.54
C ASP A 55 40.40 -67.63 -22.74
N LYS A 56 40.25 -68.50 -21.70
CA LYS A 56 39.10 -68.46 -20.80
C LYS A 56 38.99 -67.13 -20.05
N ILE A 57 40.10 -66.60 -19.56
CA ILE A 57 40.12 -65.30 -18.87
C ILE A 57 39.73 -64.19 -19.85
N GLN A 58 40.26 -64.23 -21.07
CA GLN A 58 39.94 -63.23 -22.08
C GLN A 58 38.46 -63.25 -22.47
N VAL A 59 37.88 -64.43 -22.70
CA VAL A 59 36.45 -64.62 -22.97
C VAL A 59 35.59 -64.10 -21.80
N LEU A 60 35.96 -64.38 -20.56
CA LEU A 60 35.25 -63.87 -19.37
C LEU A 60 35.38 -62.39 -19.20
N LEU A 61 36.53 -61.78 -19.51
CA LEU A 61 36.77 -60.37 -19.50
C LEU A 61 35.87 -59.67 -20.55
N ASP A 62 35.87 -60.19 -21.80
CA ASP A 62 35.07 -59.62 -22.87
C ASP A 62 33.56 -59.70 -22.56
N GLN A 63 33.11 -60.83 -21.99
CA GLN A 63 31.73 -60.99 -21.58
C GLN A 63 31.28 -60.04 -20.48
N LYS A 64 32.19 -59.57 -19.64
CA LYS A 64 31.86 -58.64 -18.54
C LYS A 64 32.15 -57.17 -18.91
N LEU A 65 33.26 -56.89 -19.61
CA LEU A 65 33.66 -55.53 -19.97
C LEU A 65 32.84 -54.95 -21.09
N ASN A 66 32.50 -55.73 -22.12
CA ASN A 66 31.73 -55.20 -23.26
C ASN A 66 30.33 -54.67 -22.89
N PRO A 67 29.52 -55.43 -22.06
CA PRO A 67 28.24 -54.90 -21.60
C PRO A 67 28.39 -53.65 -20.69
N LEU A 68 29.47 -53.62 -19.90
CA LEU A 68 29.77 -52.48 -19.03
C LEU A 68 30.14 -51.23 -19.87
N ALA A 69 30.99 -51.40 -20.87
CA ALA A 69 31.36 -50.31 -21.81
C ALA A 69 30.11 -49.79 -22.55
N ALA A 70 29.23 -50.66 -23.08
CA ALA A 70 28.01 -50.27 -23.70
C ALA A 70 27.05 -49.50 -22.75
N SER A 71 26.94 -49.94 -21.50
CA SER A 71 26.19 -49.25 -20.48
C SER A 71 26.72 -47.83 -20.16
N VAL A 72 28.04 -47.70 -20.08
CA VAL A 72 28.73 -46.42 -19.86
C VAL A 72 28.49 -45.47 -21.03
N GLU A 73 28.60 -45.95 -22.29
CA GLU A 73 28.28 -45.14 -23.47
C GLU A 73 26.83 -44.68 -23.49
N THR A 74 25.90 -45.57 -23.13
CA THR A 74 24.48 -45.19 -22.99
C THR A 74 24.29 -44.13 -21.95
N LEU A 75 24.85 -44.26 -20.76
CA LEU A 75 24.79 -43.25 -19.70
C LEU A 75 25.41 -41.93 -20.10
N ILE A 76 26.51 -41.93 -20.85
CA ILE A 76 27.13 -40.73 -21.37
C ILE A 76 26.20 -40.02 -22.35
N SER A 77 25.55 -40.76 -23.26
CA SER A 77 24.62 -40.21 -24.24
C SER A 77 23.37 -39.61 -23.55
N GLU A 78 22.80 -40.33 -22.58
CA GLU A 78 21.66 -39.84 -21.79
C GLU A 78 22.02 -38.60 -20.99
N ASN A 79 23.18 -38.57 -20.38
CA ASN A 79 23.67 -37.41 -19.61
C ASN A 79 23.84 -36.17 -20.53
N ARG A 80 24.35 -36.35 -21.74
CA ARG A 80 24.41 -35.25 -22.73
C ARG A 80 23.02 -34.77 -23.14
N ALA A 81 22.07 -35.69 -23.36
CA ALA A 81 20.70 -35.34 -23.70
C ALA A 81 20.02 -34.57 -22.52
N LEU A 82 20.21 -35.02 -21.30
CA LEU A 82 19.74 -34.32 -20.10
C LEU A 82 20.36 -32.93 -19.97
N GLY A 83 21.66 -32.78 -20.20
CA GLY A 83 22.35 -31.49 -20.18
C GLY A 83 21.78 -30.50 -21.19
N LEU A 84 21.41 -30.94 -22.40
CA LEU A 84 20.74 -30.09 -23.40
C LEU A 84 19.33 -29.68 -22.95
N ARG A 85 18.56 -30.61 -22.37
CA ARG A 85 17.21 -30.30 -21.85
C ARG A 85 17.26 -29.33 -20.68
N VAL A 86 18.23 -29.48 -19.77
CA VAL A 86 18.43 -28.53 -18.66
C VAL A 86 18.71 -27.13 -19.19
N LYS A 87 19.64 -26.97 -20.16
CA LYS A 87 19.92 -25.67 -20.78
C LYS A 87 18.70 -25.04 -21.45
N GLU A 88 17.86 -25.84 -22.10
CA GLU A 88 16.60 -25.36 -22.71
C GLU A 88 15.61 -24.88 -21.63
N ILE A 89 15.50 -25.63 -20.54
CA ILE A 89 14.62 -25.26 -19.40
C ILE A 89 15.13 -23.97 -18.74
N GLU A 90 16.43 -23.87 -18.49
CA GLU A 90 17.06 -22.64 -17.93
C GLU A 90 16.80 -21.43 -18.82
N GLY A 91 16.92 -21.58 -20.16
CA GLY A 91 16.59 -20.52 -21.11
C GLY A 91 15.14 -20.08 -21.02
N LYS A 92 14.20 -21.03 -21.02
CA LYS A 92 12.76 -20.73 -20.88
C LYS A 92 12.45 -20.09 -19.52
N GLN A 93 13.10 -20.54 -18.45
CA GLN A 93 12.93 -19.96 -17.12
C GLN A 93 13.41 -18.50 -17.07
N ALA A 94 14.55 -18.20 -17.70
CA ALA A 94 15.04 -16.82 -17.81
C ALA A 94 14.07 -15.92 -18.57
N ASP A 95 13.45 -16.42 -19.65
CA ASP A 95 12.48 -15.65 -20.44
C ASP A 95 11.16 -15.45 -19.68
N TYR A 96 10.68 -16.46 -18.95
CA TYR A 96 9.52 -16.32 -18.06
C TYR A 96 9.77 -15.31 -16.93
N THR A 97 10.98 -15.33 -16.34
CA THR A 97 11.32 -14.36 -15.31
C THR A 97 11.28 -12.93 -15.83
N LYS A 98 11.88 -12.68 -17.02
CA LYS A 98 11.81 -11.36 -17.67
C LYS A 98 10.37 -10.92 -17.96
N SER A 99 9.54 -11.85 -18.44
CA SER A 99 8.13 -11.57 -18.73
C SER A 99 7.33 -11.26 -17.47
N LEU A 100 7.59 -11.97 -16.37
CA LEU A 100 6.98 -11.71 -15.08
C LEU A 100 7.40 -10.35 -14.50
N ASP A 101 8.67 -9.98 -14.61
CA ASP A 101 9.18 -8.68 -14.18
C ASP A 101 8.54 -7.54 -14.97
N PHE A 102 8.41 -7.72 -16.29
CA PHE A 102 7.71 -6.75 -17.14
C PHE A 102 6.24 -6.57 -16.71
N LEU A 103 5.51 -7.68 -16.56
CA LEU A 103 4.10 -7.65 -16.15
C LEU A 103 3.92 -7.06 -14.74
N HIS A 104 4.85 -7.34 -13.82
CA HIS A 104 4.81 -6.80 -12.47
C HIS A 104 4.98 -5.26 -12.46
N ASN A 105 5.91 -4.75 -13.25
CA ASN A 105 6.14 -3.31 -13.38
C ASN A 105 4.96 -2.62 -14.06
N ASP A 106 4.45 -3.17 -15.16
CA ASP A 106 3.29 -2.66 -15.89
C ASP A 106 2.04 -2.60 -14.98
N LEU A 107 1.78 -3.68 -14.23
CA LEU A 107 0.69 -3.72 -13.24
C LEU A 107 0.89 -2.67 -12.15
N GLY A 108 2.12 -2.45 -11.70
CA GLY A 108 2.49 -1.42 -10.73
C GLY A 108 2.16 -0.01 -11.21
N ASP A 109 2.52 0.29 -12.46
CA ASP A 109 2.27 1.59 -13.10
C ASP A 109 0.77 1.81 -13.35
N HIS A 110 0.07 0.80 -13.85
CA HIS A 110 -1.40 0.85 -14.01
C HIS A 110 -2.13 1.06 -12.67
N LYS A 111 -1.70 0.37 -11.62
CA LYS A 111 -2.27 0.53 -10.27
C LYS A 111 -2.07 1.96 -9.78
N LYS A 112 -0.87 2.50 -9.89
CA LYS A 112 -0.55 3.87 -9.47
C LYS A 112 -1.40 4.90 -10.22
N LYS A 113 -1.49 4.79 -11.54
CA LYS A 113 -2.30 5.67 -12.38
C LYS A 113 -3.78 5.61 -12.00
N THR A 114 -4.30 4.41 -11.77
CA THR A 114 -5.70 4.22 -11.35
C THR A 114 -5.96 4.83 -9.96
N GLU A 115 -5.03 4.68 -9.02
CA GLU A 115 -5.14 5.28 -7.68
C GLU A 115 -5.13 6.81 -7.75
N GLU A 116 -4.31 7.42 -8.60
CA GLU A 116 -4.28 8.86 -8.86
C GLU A 116 -5.61 9.35 -9.48
N GLU A 117 -6.13 8.66 -10.50
CA GLU A 117 -7.42 8.98 -11.13
C GLU A 117 -8.59 8.87 -10.12
N ILE A 118 -8.61 7.83 -9.29
CA ILE A 118 -9.61 7.66 -8.24
C ILE A 118 -9.52 8.79 -7.20
N SER A 119 -8.31 9.20 -6.84
CA SER A 119 -8.11 10.33 -5.92
C SER A 119 -8.67 11.62 -6.49
N ASP A 120 -8.35 11.93 -7.75
CA ASP A 120 -8.85 13.11 -8.44
C ASP A 120 -10.37 13.11 -8.58
N LEU A 121 -10.96 11.96 -8.90
CA LEU A 121 -12.42 11.81 -9.00
C LEU A 121 -13.08 12.02 -7.64
N LYS A 122 -12.51 11.51 -6.55
CA LYS A 122 -13.01 11.72 -5.18
C LYS A 122 -12.96 13.20 -4.79
N ASP A 123 -11.88 13.91 -5.11
CA ASP A 123 -11.77 15.34 -4.81
C ASP A 123 -12.76 16.18 -5.65
N LYS A 124 -12.94 15.84 -6.92
CA LYS A 124 -13.98 16.46 -7.77
C LYS A 124 -15.40 16.21 -7.24
N LEU A 125 -15.69 14.99 -6.82
CA LEU A 125 -16.99 14.63 -6.24
C LEU A 125 -17.24 15.40 -4.94
N ASP A 126 -16.24 15.49 -4.05
CA ASP A 126 -16.36 16.26 -2.80
C ASP A 126 -16.61 17.75 -3.08
N ASP A 127 -15.92 18.33 -4.06
CA ASP A 127 -16.13 19.72 -4.47
C ASP A 127 -17.56 19.95 -5.02
N LEU A 128 -18.02 19.06 -5.91
CA LEU A 128 -19.39 19.14 -6.45
C LEU A 128 -20.46 19.00 -5.36
N GLU A 129 -20.27 18.05 -4.42
CA GLU A 129 -21.15 17.88 -3.27
C GLU A 129 -21.21 19.15 -2.41
N ASN A 130 -20.06 19.74 -2.10
CA ASN A 130 -19.99 20.96 -1.31
C ASN A 130 -20.57 22.18 -2.04
N ARG A 131 -20.42 22.28 -3.36
CA ARG A 131 -21.09 23.30 -4.17
C ARG A 131 -22.61 23.15 -4.15
N ALA A 132 -23.12 21.92 -4.26
CA ALA A 132 -24.54 21.63 -4.16
C ALA A 132 -25.13 22.00 -2.79
N ARG A 133 -24.31 21.82 -1.72
CA ARG A 133 -24.68 22.12 -0.33
C ARG A 133 -24.43 23.55 0.10
N ARG A 134 -23.86 24.42 -0.74
CA ARG A 134 -23.46 25.77 -0.33
C ARG A 134 -24.61 26.63 0.19
N GLN A 135 -25.84 26.37 -0.27
CA GLN A 135 -27.07 27.05 0.17
C GLN A 135 -27.75 26.36 1.35
N ASN A 136 -27.17 25.25 1.85
CA ASN A 136 -27.75 24.51 2.94
C ASN A 136 -27.19 24.97 4.29
N LEU A 137 -28.05 24.98 5.28
CA LEU A 137 -27.69 25.08 6.69
C LEU A 137 -28.18 23.84 7.44
N ARG A 138 -27.44 23.48 8.47
CA ARG A 138 -27.77 22.42 9.40
C ARG A 138 -28.03 23.02 10.76
N LEU A 139 -29.25 22.82 11.27
CA LEU A 139 -29.69 23.25 12.57
C LEU A 139 -29.73 22.05 13.51
N VAL A 140 -29.08 22.16 14.65
CA VAL A 140 -28.95 21.07 15.64
C VAL A 140 -29.50 21.54 16.96
N GLY A 141 -30.23 20.66 17.66
CA GLY A 141 -30.75 20.93 18.99
C GLY A 141 -32.28 21.05 19.07
N PHE A 142 -32.98 21.18 17.94
CA PHE A 142 -34.44 21.21 17.97
C PHE A 142 -35.01 19.88 18.47
N PRO A 143 -35.88 19.87 19.48
CA PRO A 143 -36.60 18.67 19.90
C PRO A 143 -37.31 18.02 18.73
N GLU A 144 -37.51 16.71 18.77
CA GLU A 144 -38.20 16.00 17.70
C GLU A 144 -39.67 16.38 17.65
N GLY A 145 -40.17 16.67 16.42
CA GLY A 145 -41.58 16.93 16.16
C GLY A 145 -42.04 18.39 16.39
N VAL A 146 -41.16 19.30 16.81
CA VAL A 146 -41.51 20.72 17.04
C VAL A 146 -41.91 21.44 15.77
N GLU A 147 -41.45 20.96 14.61
CA GLU A 147 -41.77 21.50 13.28
C GLU A 147 -43.19 21.13 12.79
N GLY A 148 -43.88 20.23 13.47
CA GLY A 148 -45.18 19.74 13.05
C GLY A 148 -45.16 19.10 11.65
N SER A 149 -46.14 19.42 10.83
CA SER A 149 -46.25 18.91 9.46
C SER A 149 -45.42 19.71 8.43
N ASN A 150 -44.98 20.93 8.76
CA ASN A 150 -44.28 21.81 7.83
C ASN A 150 -43.05 22.49 8.46
N ALA A 151 -41.93 21.84 8.29
CA ALA A 151 -40.66 22.37 8.79
C ALA A 151 -40.23 23.69 8.13
N THR A 152 -40.63 23.92 6.89
CA THR A 152 -40.32 25.16 6.17
C THR A 152 -41.03 26.36 6.79
N THR A 153 -42.34 26.29 6.98
CA THR A 153 -43.14 27.35 7.61
C THR A 153 -42.64 27.63 9.03
N PHE A 154 -42.43 26.56 9.81
CA PHE A 154 -41.90 26.68 11.17
C PHE A 154 -40.60 27.49 11.21
N LEU A 155 -39.65 27.18 10.35
CA LEU A 155 -38.34 27.84 10.35
C LEU A 155 -38.39 29.23 9.72
N GLN A 156 -39.25 29.49 8.76
CA GLN A 156 -39.48 30.83 8.21
C GLN A 156 -39.99 31.81 9.27
N GLU A 157 -40.75 31.33 10.23
CA GLU A 157 -41.23 32.14 11.35
C GLU A 157 -40.19 32.27 12.47
N TRP A 158 -39.54 31.17 12.81
CA TRP A 158 -38.60 31.11 13.95
C TRP A 158 -37.28 31.83 13.69
N LEU A 159 -36.65 31.63 12.52
CA LEU A 159 -35.32 32.17 12.24
C LEU A 159 -35.25 33.70 12.32
N PRO A 160 -36.14 34.47 11.69
CA PRO A 160 -36.11 35.95 11.79
C PRO A 160 -36.28 36.44 13.21
N LYS A 161 -37.19 35.83 13.97
CA LYS A 161 -37.47 36.23 15.36
C LYS A 161 -36.26 36.02 16.26
N ILE A 162 -35.68 34.83 16.25
CA ILE A 162 -34.55 34.51 17.16
C ILE A 162 -33.24 35.22 16.76
N LEU A 163 -33.04 35.43 15.48
CA LEU A 163 -31.83 36.09 14.96
C LEU A 163 -31.93 37.63 15.01
N GLY A 164 -33.15 38.17 15.21
CA GLY A 164 -33.38 39.63 15.19
C GLY A 164 -33.13 40.22 13.81
N LEU A 165 -33.56 39.53 12.76
CA LEU A 165 -33.40 40.02 11.41
C LEU A 165 -34.47 41.06 11.05
N GLU A 166 -34.10 42.02 10.23
CA GLU A 166 -35.02 43.10 9.82
C GLU A 166 -36.26 42.54 9.14
N PRO A 167 -37.47 43.04 9.49
CA PRO A 167 -38.73 42.53 8.97
C PRO A 167 -38.90 42.71 7.43
N GLY A 168 -38.14 43.62 6.81
CA GLY A 168 -38.28 43.96 5.40
C GLY A 168 -37.65 42.98 4.40
N VAL A 169 -36.84 42.02 4.85
CA VAL A 169 -36.17 41.07 3.97
C VAL A 169 -36.47 39.64 4.44
N PRO A 170 -37.50 38.98 3.88
CA PRO A 170 -37.88 37.63 4.27
C PRO A 170 -36.80 36.62 3.94
N ILE A 171 -36.65 35.62 4.79
CA ILE A 171 -35.83 34.46 4.52
C ILE A 171 -36.67 33.47 3.72
N GLU A 172 -36.25 33.20 2.49
CA GLU A 172 -36.90 32.21 1.63
C GLU A 172 -36.23 30.85 1.75
N ILE A 173 -36.98 29.90 2.30
CA ILE A 173 -36.53 28.49 2.46
C ILE A 173 -37.18 27.68 1.33
N GLU A 174 -36.37 27.10 0.47
CA GLU A 174 -36.81 26.21 -0.61
C GLU A 174 -37.36 24.89 -0.04
N ARG A 175 -36.63 24.31 0.92
CA ARG A 175 -37.05 23.09 1.61
C ARG A 175 -36.38 22.97 2.98
N ALA A 176 -37.08 22.26 3.87
CA ALA A 176 -36.56 21.91 5.18
C ALA A 176 -36.97 20.48 5.54
N HIS A 177 -36.08 19.71 6.14
CA HIS A 177 -36.35 18.34 6.57
C HIS A 177 -35.38 17.89 7.66
N ARG A 178 -35.79 16.90 8.45
CA ARG A 178 -34.87 16.20 9.36
C ARG A 178 -33.93 15.29 8.58
N THR A 179 -32.71 15.10 9.09
CA THR A 179 -31.82 14.09 8.51
C THR A 179 -32.45 12.70 8.56
N LEU A 180 -32.20 11.88 7.51
CA LEU A 180 -32.77 10.55 7.32
C LEU A 180 -32.30 9.47 8.32
N GLN A 181 -31.81 9.86 9.47
CA GLN A 181 -31.44 8.94 10.54
C GLN A 181 -32.69 8.41 11.24
N ARG A 182 -32.55 7.23 11.90
CA ARG A 182 -33.62 6.73 12.78
C ARG A 182 -33.96 7.79 13.84
N ARG A 183 -35.23 7.94 14.12
CA ARG A 183 -35.68 8.79 15.21
C ARG A 183 -35.08 8.29 16.53
N PRO A 184 -34.42 9.15 17.32
CA PRO A 184 -33.83 8.75 18.58
C PRO A 184 -34.94 8.35 19.59
N ASP A 185 -34.55 7.52 20.52
CA ASP A 185 -35.40 7.17 21.67
C ASP A 185 -35.58 8.40 22.59
N GLU A 186 -36.53 8.32 23.53
CA GLU A 186 -36.78 9.38 24.49
C GLU A 186 -35.53 9.80 25.26
N GLY A 187 -35.22 11.10 25.28
CA GLY A 187 -34.01 11.64 25.88
C GLY A 187 -32.76 11.58 25.00
N GLY A 188 -32.83 10.91 23.83
CA GLY A 188 -31.74 10.87 22.87
C GLY A 188 -31.51 12.21 22.16
N ARG A 189 -30.33 12.36 21.56
CA ARG A 189 -29.99 13.58 20.82
C ARG A 189 -30.89 13.74 19.59
N PRO A 190 -31.63 14.86 19.46
CA PRO A 190 -32.51 15.06 18.32
C PRO A 190 -31.76 15.06 16.97
N ARG A 191 -32.43 14.60 15.92
CA ARG A 191 -31.90 14.67 14.56
C ARG A 191 -31.76 16.13 14.11
N ALA A 192 -30.69 16.41 13.39
CA ALA A 192 -30.49 17.73 12.81
C ALA A 192 -31.55 18.03 11.74
N MET A 193 -31.98 19.26 11.65
CA MET A 193 -32.74 19.79 10.49
C MET A 193 -31.74 20.29 9.45
N VAL A 194 -32.00 19.98 8.19
CA VAL A 194 -31.28 20.53 7.04
C VAL A 194 -32.25 21.43 6.29
N ILE A 195 -31.84 22.67 6.06
CA ILE A 195 -32.62 23.65 5.28
C ILE A 195 -31.82 24.05 4.05
N ARG A 196 -32.52 24.24 2.95
CA ARG A 196 -31.95 24.85 1.75
C ARG A 196 -32.61 26.22 1.56
N LEU A 197 -31.77 27.21 1.48
CA LEU A 197 -32.17 28.60 1.25
C LEU A 197 -32.17 28.89 -0.25
N LEU A 198 -33.10 29.75 -0.69
CA LEU A 198 -33.18 30.16 -2.08
C LEU A 198 -31.96 30.97 -2.49
N ARG A 199 -31.46 31.83 -1.60
CA ARG A 199 -30.34 32.74 -1.86
C ARG A 199 -29.13 32.38 -1.00
N PHE A 200 -27.94 32.32 -1.62
CA PHE A 200 -26.70 32.13 -0.89
C PHE A 200 -26.40 33.26 0.11
N THR A 201 -26.81 34.46 -0.21
CA THR A 201 -26.60 35.63 0.68
C THR A 201 -27.32 35.44 2.02
N ASP A 202 -28.47 34.76 2.06
CA ASP A 202 -29.20 34.49 3.30
C ASP A 202 -28.44 33.50 4.20
N VAL A 203 -27.65 32.56 3.63
CA VAL A 203 -26.76 31.69 4.41
C VAL A 203 -25.78 32.53 5.21
N THR A 204 -25.14 33.49 4.57
CA THR A 204 -24.12 34.35 5.24
C THR A 204 -24.83 35.23 6.28
N ARG A 205 -25.92 35.84 5.93
CA ARG A 205 -26.72 36.69 6.84
C ARG A 205 -27.17 35.94 8.09
N ILE A 206 -27.68 34.71 7.95
CA ILE A 206 -28.11 33.87 9.08
C ILE A 206 -26.89 33.49 9.96
N LEU A 207 -25.82 33.05 9.35
CA LEU A 207 -24.62 32.65 10.10
C LEU A 207 -23.96 33.81 10.85
N ASP A 208 -23.92 34.99 10.25
CA ASP A 208 -23.35 36.18 10.88
C ASP A 208 -24.27 36.69 12.01
N ALA A 209 -25.59 36.68 11.82
CA ALA A 209 -26.53 36.99 12.89
C ALA A 209 -26.42 35.97 14.05
N ALA A 210 -26.31 34.67 13.74
CA ALA A 210 -26.15 33.63 14.74
C ALA A 210 -24.86 33.77 15.58
N ARG A 211 -23.75 34.21 14.94
CA ARG A 211 -22.49 34.45 15.65
C ARG A 211 -22.53 35.62 16.61
N LYS A 212 -23.37 36.61 16.32
CA LYS A 212 -23.55 37.79 17.21
C LYS A 212 -24.37 37.47 18.47
N LYS A 213 -25.09 36.39 18.45
CA LYS A 213 -25.92 35.93 19.60
C LYS A 213 -25.08 34.98 20.47
N SER A 214 -25.13 35.14 21.77
CA SER A 214 -24.46 34.24 22.73
C SER A 214 -25.09 32.85 22.77
N SER A 215 -26.40 32.76 22.58
CA SER A 215 -27.15 31.51 22.52
C SER A 215 -28.42 31.69 21.67
N LEU A 216 -28.81 30.61 21.01
CA LEU A 216 -30.07 30.54 20.27
C LEU A 216 -30.96 29.51 20.97
N LEU A 217 -32.01 29.95 21.62
CA LEU A 217 -32.85 29.07 22.42
C LEU A 217 -34.20 28.79 21.72
N TYR A 218 -34.63 27.54 21.82
CA TYR A 218 -36.00 27.12 21.53
C TYR A 218 -36.53 26.37 22.78
N GLY A 219 -37.39 27.02 23.56
CA GLY A 219 -37.70 26.55 24.92
C GLY A 219 -36.42 26.41 25.75
N ASN A 220 -36.17 25.23 26.27
CA ASN A 220 -34.99 24.90 27.05
C ASN A 220 -33.81 24.33 26.22
N SER A 221 -33.99 24.23 24.90
CA SER A 221 -33.02 23.63 24.00
C SER A 221 -32.12 24.67 23.37
N ASN A 222 -30.81 24.47 23.44
CA ASN A 222 -29.83 25.31 22.74
C ASN A 222 -29.69 24.87 21.28
N ILE A 223 -29.96 25.80 20.36
CA ILE A 223 -29.93 25.55 18.92
C ILE A 223 -28.57 26.02 18.35
N MET A 224 -27.95 25.20 17.57
CA MET A 224 -26.72 25.55 16.88
C MET A 224 -26.96 25.51 15.38
N ILE A 225 -26.45 26.53 14.66
CA ILE A 225 -26.57 26.67 13.22
C ILE A 225 -25.19 26.53 12.57
N PHE A 226 -25.07 25.60 11.65
CA PHE A 226 -23.82 25.34 10.92
C PHE A 226 -24.08 25.34 9.40
N ARG A 227 -23.03 25.57 8.63
CA ARG A 227 -23.05 25.23 7.20
C ARG A 227 -23.22 23.72 7.03
N ASP A 228 -24.06 23.31 6.12
CA ASP A 228 -24.06 21.91 5.69
C ASP A 228 -22.88 21.67 4.74
N MET A 229 -22.18 20.59 4.93
CA MET A 229 -20.97 20.23 4.17
C MET A 229 -20.87 18.71 4.00
N SER A 230 -20.08 18.28 3.03
CA SER A 230 -19.78 16.85 2.84
C SER A 230 -19.14 16.22 4.08
N THR A 231 -19.28 14.91 4.21
CA THR A 231 -18.63 14.18 5.30
C THR A 231 -17.11 14.28 5.22
N THR A 232 -16.55 14.29 4.03
CA THR A 232 -15.12 14.43 3.78
C THR A 232 -14.61 15.79 4.26
N LEU A 233 -15.26 16.87 3.84
CA LEU A 233 -14.92 18.21 4.26
C LEU A 233 -15.07 18.39 5.78
N TYR A 234 -16.15 17.84 6.36
CA TYR A 234 -16.33 17.85 7.81
C TYR A 234 -15.19 17.16 8.56
N ARG A 235 -14.74 15.98 8.09
CA ARG A 235 -13.60 15.26 8.68
C ARG A 235 -12.31 16.06 8.56
N LYS A 236 -12.02 16.61 7.36
CA LYS A 236 -10.85 17.49 7.12
C LYS A 236 -10.87 18.69 8.10
N ARG A 237 -12.02 19.34 8.31
CA ARG A 237 -12.17 20.45 9.24
C ARG A 237 -12.08 20.04 10.72
N LYS A 238 -12.64 18.89 11.06
CA LYS A 238 -12.59 18.33 12.43
C LYS A 238 -11.15 18.00 12.85
N ALA A 239 -10.29 17.60 11.92
CA ALA A 239 -8.89 17.32 12.19
C ALA A 239 -8.11 18.52 12.74
N PHE A 240 -8.58 19.76 12.50
CA PHE A 240 -8.00 20.96 13.11
C PHE A 240 -8.46 21.20 14.57
N ALA A 241 -9.37 20.41 15.12
CA ALA A 241 -9.93 20.66 16.43
C ALA A 241 -8.88 20.69 17.56
N PRO A 242 -7.90 19.76 17.63
CA PRO A 242 -6.84 19.81 18.66
C PRO A 242 -6.01 21.10 18.55
N LEU A 243 -5.60 21.45 17.34
CA LEU A 243 -4.80 22.65 17.10
C LEU A 243 -5.58 23.93 17.44
N LYS A 244 -6.85 24.02 17.05
CA LYS A 244 -7.71 25.17 17.41
C LYS A 244 -7.85 25.34 18.92
N LYS A 245 -7.92 24.23 19.68
CA LYS A 245 -7.95 24.29 21.14
C LYS A 245 -6.66 24.93 21.66
N LYS A 246 -5.49 24.47 21.23
CA LYS A 246 -4.19 25.01 21.60
C LYS A 246 -4.07 26.52 21.26
N LEU A 247 -4.47 26.91 20.05
CA LEU A 247 -4.48 28.31 19.62
C LEU A 247 -5.40 29.17 20.50
N HIS A 248 -6.58 28.65 20.87
CA HIS A 248 -7.51 29.34 21.74
C HIS A 248 -6.93 29.52 23.15
N ASP A 249 -6.34 28.48 23.72
CA ASP A 249 -5.74 28.50 25.06
C ASP A 249 -4.58 29.51 25.13
N ARG A 250 -3.86 29.70 24.02
CA ARG A 250 -2.79 30.71 23.86
C ARG A 250 -3.27 32.09 23.39
N LYS A 251 -4.59 32.31 23.26
CA LYS A 251 -5.22 33.54 22.80
C LYS A 251 -4.73 34.04 21.43
N ILE A 252 -4.31 33.10 20.56
CA ILE A 252 -3.93 33.41 19.19
C ILE A 252 -5.21 33.51 18.35
N SER A 253 -5.36 34.60 17.61
CA SER A 253 -6.48 34.83 16.69
C SER A 253 -6.36 33.89 15.50
N PHE A 254 -7.42 33.14 15.21
CA PHE A 254 -7.47 32.25 14.06
C PHE A 254 -8.85 32.19 13.44
N ARG A 255 -8.90 31.82 12.14
CA ARG A 255 -10.14 31.57 11.41
C ARG A 255 -9.96 30.32 10.54
N LEU A 256 -10.92 29.41 10.58
CA LEU A 256 -10.97 28.28 9.67
C LEU A 256 -11.90 28.61 8.50
N LEU A 257 -11.33 29.10 7.41
CA LEU A 257 -12.03 29.47 6.19
C LEU A 257 -12.43 28.22 5.38
N HIS A 258 -13.40 28.40 4.49
CA HIS A 258 -13.81 27.36 3.55
C HIS A 258 -12.77 27.23 2.41
N PRO A 259 -12.42 26.03 1.96
CA PRO A 259 -12.87 24.73 2.45
C PRO A 259 -12.20 24.30 3.77
N THR A 260 -10.87 24.39 3.90
CA THR A 260 -10.07 23.92 5.06
C THR A 260 -8.84 24.80 5.31
N ASN A 261 -8.93 26.09 5.06
CA ASN A 261 -7.82 27.00 5.27
C ASN A 261 -7.84 27.56 6.69
N LEU A 262 -6.95 27.08 7.55
CA LEU A 262 -6.71 27.67 8.86
C LEU A 262 -5.80 28.91 8.68
N VAL A 263 -6.36 30.06 8.92
CA VAL A 263 -5.63 31.34 8.92
C VAL A 263 -5.36 31.73 10.36
N MET A 264 -4.12 32.02 10.67
CA MET A 264 -3.65 32.45 12.00
C MET A 264 -2.99 33.83 11.88
N ASP A 265 -3.25 34.70 12.85
CA ASP A 265 -2.59 35.97 12.99
C ASP A 265 -1.42 35.79 13.98
N LEU A 266 -0.20 35.62 13.46
CA LEU A 266 1.03 35.40 14.21
C LEU A 266 1.84 36.70 14.30
N PRO A 267 2.80 36.82 15.23
CA PRO A 267 3.63 38.06 15.36
C PRO A 267 4.33 38.47 14.09
N GLU A 268 4.78 37.53 13.27
CA GLU A 268 5.43 37.76 11.98
C GLU A 268 4.43 38.00 10.83
N GLY A 269 3.13 38.00 11.10
CA GLY A 269 2.08 38.24 10.13
C GLY A 269 1.09 37.10 9.96
N ARG A 270 0.16 37.30 9.03
CA ARG A 270 -0.90 36.35 8.76
C ARG A 270 -0.39 35.16 7.96
N ARG A 271 -0.68 33.93 8.44
CA ARG A 271 -0.34 32.66 7.76
C ARG A 271 -1.57 31.79 7.56
N ALA A 272 -1.58 31.07 6.43
CA ALA A 272 -2.66 30.16 6.06
C ALA A 272 -2.15 28.73 5.85
N PHE A 273 -2.87 27.75 6.38
CA PHE A 273 -2.50 26.34 6.31
C PHE A 273 -3.70 25.49 5.87
N THR A 274 -3.46 24.60 4.93
CA THR A 274 -4.51 23.71 4.39
C THR A 274 -4.63 22.37 5.13
N SER A 275 -3.61 22.01 5.91
CA SER A 275 -3.63 20.79 6.74
C SER A 275 -3.17 21.07 8.18
N PRO A 276 -3.68 20.29 9.17
CA PRO A 276 -3.23 20.40 10.56
C PRO A 276 -1.73 20.17 10.70
N VAL A 277 -1.21 19.14 10.00
CA VAL A 277 0.20 18.75 10.06
C VAL A 277 1.12 19.87 9.59
N SER A 278 0.77 20.55 8.49
CA SER A 278 1.57 21.68 8.00
C SER A 278 1.58 22.85 8.99
N ALA A 279 0.44 23.10 9.65
CA ALA A 279 0.33 24.12 10.67
C ALA A 279 1.13 23.77 11.93
N GLU A 280 1.04 22.54 12.42
CA GLU A 280 1.78 22.03 13.57
C GLU A 280 3.29 22.02 13.31
N ASN A 281 3.73 21.60 12.14
CA ASN A 281 5.15 21.62 11.74
C ASN A 281 5.70 23.06 11.70
N TYR A 282 4.92 24.00 11.20
CA TYR A 282 5.31 25.40 11.19
C TYR A 282 5.42 25.96 12.61
N LEU A 283 4.39 25.74 13.44
CA LEU A 283 4.38 26.18 14.82
C LEU A 283 5.50 25.53 15.64
N GLY A 284 5.78 24.25 15.43
CA GLY A 284 6.88 23.55 16.11
C GLY A 284 8.25 24.12 15.80
N LYS A 285 8.43 24.71 14.60
CA LYS A 285 9.69 25.34 14.20
C LYS A 285 9.82 26.78 14.68
N HIS A 286 8.73 27.56 14.64
CA HIS A 286 8.77 29.01 14.87
C HIS A 286 8.13 29.43 16.19
N HIS A 287 7.21 28.65 16.73
CA HIS A 287 6.43 28.92 17.94
C HIS A 287 6.23 27.65 18.77
N PRO A 288 7.29 26.99 19.25
CA PRO A 288 7.18 25.73 20.00
C PRO A 288 6.34 25.86 21.27
N ASP A 289 6.30 27.05 21.86
CA ASP A 289 5.49 27.43 23.01
C ASP A 289 3.97 27.28 22.78
N VAL A 290 3.52 27.32 21.54
CA VAL A 290 2.10 27.16 21.18
C VAL A 290 1.67 25.70 21.21
N LEU A 291 2.58 24.79 20.99
CA LEU A 291 2.28 23.35 20.89
C LEU A 291 2.41 22.62 22.24
N THR A 292 3.17 23.17 23.17
CA THR A 292 3.27 22.70 24.55
C THR A 292 2.09 23.18 25.39
#